data_e4772490561e136a44b519755044e50b
#
_entry.id   e4772490561e136a44b519755044e50b
#
_cell.length_a   1.000
_cell.length_b   1.000
_cell.length_c   1.000
_cell.angle_alpha   90.00
_cell.angle_beta   90.00
_cell.angle_gamma   90.00
#
_symmetry.space_group_name_H-M   'P 1'
#
loop_
_entity.id
_entity.type
_entity.pdbx_description
1 polymer ?
#
loop_
_entity_poly.entity_id
_entity_poly.type
_entity_poly.pdbx_seq_one_letter_code
_entity_poly.pdbx_strand_id
1 'polypeptide(L)'
;MVTEIRIHYEGDTELREGFRSFLREIETANEGHPPRLIAGRGREQAIADFRKALRIHPTAVNVLLIDSEGPDDGRLFETICQPQQIAEALKDRVFWMVECMESWFLADVDALCQHYRKDLREELRAIPKSRRFPRRTY
;
A
#
# COMPACT_ATOMS: atom_id res chain seq x y z
N MET A 1 -18.97 -12.64 -10.18
CA MET A 1 -19.34 -11.25 -10.57
C MET A 1 -18.09 -10.39 -10.53
N VAL A 2 -17.80 -9.73 -11.62
CA VAL A 2 -16.66 -8.80 -11.69
C VAL A 2 -16.99 -7.55 -10.88
N THR A 3 -16.08 -7.17 -10.00
CA THR A 3 -16.20 -5.97 -9.16
C THR A 3 -15.17 -4.96 -9.61
N GLU A 4 -15.57 -3.71 -9.81
CA GLU A 4 -14.61 -2.62 -10.00
C GLU A 4 -13.88 -2.37 -8.68
N ILE A 5 -12.57 -2.59 -8.67
CA ILE A 5 -11.69 -2.31 -7.53
C ILE A 5 -10.81 -1.11 -7.90
N ARG A 6 -10.80 -0.11 -7.04
CA ARG A 6 -10.01 1.12 -7.21
C ARG A 6 -9.08 1.27 -6.00
N ILE A 7 -7.79 1.32 -6.25
CA ILE A 7 -6.75 1.46 -5.22
C ILE A 7 -6.11 2.83 -5.38
N HIS A 8 -6.37 3.70 -4.41
CA HIS A 8 -5.74 5.01 -4.28
C HIS A 8 -4.50 4.84 -3.43
N TYR A 9 -3.33 5.08 -3.99
CA TYR A 9 -2.07 4.87 -3.29
C TYR A 9 -1.24 6.15 -3.18
N GLU A 10 -0.55 6.27 -2.06
CA GLU A 10 0.47 7.29 -1.86
C GLU A 10 1.71 6.91 -2.67
N GLY A 11 1.99 7.68 -3.71
CA GLY A 11 3.11 7.40 -4.59
C GLY A 11 2.92 7.98 -5.98
N ASP A 12 3.94 7.85 -6.80
CA ASP A 12 3.96 8.36 -8.17
C ASP A 12 3.44 7.32 -9.17
N THR A 13 3.11 7.80 -10.37
CA THR A 13 2.66 6.96 -11.50
C THR A 13 3.70 5.93 -11.94
N GLU A 14 4.97 6.19 -11.70
CA GLU A 14 6.07 5.27 -12.00
C GLU A 14 5.98 3.95 -11.23
N LEU A 15 5.34 3.96 -10.06
CA LEU A 15 5.14 2.78 -9.22
C LEU A 15 4.00 1.87 -9.69
N ARG A 16 3.19 2.31 -10.64
CA ARG A 16 1.98 1.61 -11.09
C ARG A 16 2.27 0.20 -11.57
N GLU A 17 3.31 0.01 -12.34
CA GLU A 17 3.66 -1.29 -12.90
C GLU A 17 4.12 -2.27 -11.82
N GLY A 18 4.94 -1.81 -10.86
CA GLY A 18 5.35 -2.59 -9.70
C GLY A 18 4.16 -3.00 -8.83
N PHE A 19 3.25 -2.09 -8.54
CA PHE A 19 2.00 -2.42 -7.82
C PHE A 19 1.13 -3.39 -8.59
N ARG A 20 1.00 -3.24 -9.90
CA ARG A 20 0.24 -4.16 -10.73
C ARG A 20 0.77 -5.59 -10.63
N SER A 21 2.08 -5.76 -10.68
CA SER A 21 2.73 -7.05 -10.50
C SER A 21 2.50 -7.63 -9.11
N PHE A 22 2.66 -6.80 -8.08
CA PHE A 22 2.47 -7.17 -6.68
C PHE A 22 1.03 -7.57 -6.36
N LEU A 23 0.05 -6.90 -6.97
CA LEU A 23 -1.38 -7.12 -6.73
C LEU A 23 -2.03 -8.10 -7.72
N ARG A 24 -1.23 -8.90 -8.43
CA ARG A 24 -1.74 -9.86 -9.43
C ARG A 24 -2.73 -10.88 -8.87
N GLU A 25 -2.59 -11.25 -7.60
CA GLU A 25 -3.54 -12.16 -6.95
C GLU A 25 -4.95 -11.55 -6.86
N ILE A 26 -5.05 -10.25 -6.68
CA ILE A 26 -6.34 -9.53 -6.70
C ILE A 26 -6.98 -9.61 -8.09
N GLU A 27 -6.19 -9.42 -9.15
CA GLU A 27 -6.66 -9.57 -10.53
C GLU A 27 -7.19 -10.98 -10.77
N THR A 28 -6.44 -12.00 -10.35
CA THR A 28 -6.86 -13.41 -10.49
C THR A 28 -8.16 -13.68 -9.72
N ALA A 29 -8.27 -13.20 -8.49
CA ALA A 29 -9.48 -13.35 -7.67
C ALA A 29 -10.69 -12.59 -8.24
N ASN A 30 -10.46 -11.56 -9.06
CA ASN A 30 -11.49 -10.76 -9.71
C ASN A 30 -11.68 -11.14 -11.20
N GLU A 31 -11.64 -12.44 -11.49
CA GLU A 31 -11.91 -13.00 -12.82
C GLU A 31 -11.01 -12.43 -13.94
N GLY A 32 -9.75 -12.12 -13.61
CA GLY A 32 -8.79 -11.56 -14.57
C GLY A 32 -8.93 -10.04 -14.79
N HIS A 33 -9.77 -9.35 -13.99
CA HIS A 33 -9.91 -7.90 -14.06
C HIS A 33 -8.99 -7.22 -13.05
N PRO A 34 -7.96 -6.48 -13.53
CA PRO A 34 -7.01 -5.83 -12.64
C PRO A 34 -7.66 -4.68 -11.87
N PRO A 35 -7.19 -4.41 -10.64
CA PRO A 35 -7.60 -3.22 -9.93
C PRO A 35 -7.13 -1.96 -10.67
N ARG A 36 -7.93 -0.92 -10.61
CA ARG A 36 -7.56 0.40 -11.11
C ARG A 36 -6.66 1.09 -10.10
N LEU A 37 -5.43 1.39 -10.48
CA LEU A 37 -4.45 2.02 -9.63
C LEU A 37 -4.43 3.53 -9.87
N ILE A 38 -4.66 4.31 -8.82
CA ILE A 38 -4.73 5.78 -8.86
C ILE A 38 -3.61 6.33 -7.98
N ALA A 39 -2.59 6.92 -8.62
CA ALA A 39 -1.47 7.55 -7.95
C ALA A 39 -1.90 8.88 -7.33
N GLY A 40 -1.65 9.05 -6.03
CA GLY A 40 -1.99 10.27 -5.31
C GLY A 40 -0.91 11.34 -5.36
N ARG A 41 0.33 10.99 -5.67
CA ARG A 41 1.49 11.90 -5.59
C ARG A 41 1.64 12.56 -4.22
N GLY A 42 1.38 11.80 -3.16
CA GLY A 42 1.42 12.24 -1.78
C GLY A 42 0.16 11.82 -1.02
N ARG A 43 0.26 11.82 0.30
CA ARG A 43 -0.80 11.35 1.19
C ARG A 43 -2.09 12.15 1.06
N GLU A 44 -1.99 13.48 1.10
CA GLU A 44 -3.17 14.34 1.07
C GLU A 44 -3.97 14.18 -0.21
N GLN A 45 -3.29 14.07 -1.36
CA GLN A 45 -3.93 13.86 -2.63
C GLN A 45 -4.55 12.46 -2.72
N ALA A 46 -3.86 11.41 -2.24
CA ALA A 46 -4.40 10.06 -2.19
C ALA A 46 -5.69 10.00 -1.35
N ILE A 47 -5.71 10.63 -0.20
CA ILE A 47 -6.89 10.73 0.67
C ILE A 47 -8.02 11.51 -0.01
N ALA A 48 -7.72 12.64 -0.63
CA ALA A 48 -8.71 13.46 -1.34
C ALA A 48 -9.34 12.70 -2.49
N ASP A 49 -8.54 12.02 -3.30
CA ASP A 49 -9.02 11.20 -4.42
C ASP A 49 -9.86 10.01 -3.95
N PHE A 50 -9.45 9.35 -2.88
CA PHE A 50 -10.23 8.29 -2.24
C PHE A 50 -11.60 8.78 -1.78
N ARG A 51 -11.66 9.89 -1.07
CA ARG A 51 -12.92 10.51 -0.62
C ARG A 51 -13.82 10.90 -1.78
N LYS A 52 -13.25 11.44 -2.85
CA LYS A 52 -13.97 11.77 -4.07
C LYS A 52 -14.55 10.52 -4.73
N ALA A 53 -13.74 9.44 -4.82
CA ALA A 53 -14.15 8.18 -5.42
C ALA A 53 -15.32 7.52 -4.68
N LEU A 54 -15.39 7.60 -3.36
CA LEU A 54 -16.51 7.10 -2.56
C LEU A 54 -17.85 7.71 -2.98
N ARG A 55 -17.84 8.95 -3.45
CA ARG A 55 -19.05 9.65 -3.93
C ARG A 55 -19.37 9.38 -5.40
N ILE A 56 -18.32 9.35 -6.24
CA ILE A 56 -18.47 9.24 -7.71
C ILE A 56 -18.62 7.77 -8.14
N HIS A 57 -17.98 6.87 -7.44
CA HIS A 57 -17.98 5.44 -7.72
C HIS A 57 -18.46 4.62 -6.52
N PRO A 58 -19.74 4.81 -6.10
CA PRO A 58 -20.25 4.20 -4.86
C PRO A 58 -20.40 2.68 -4.95
N THR A 59 -20.47 2.13 -6.16
CA THR A 59 -20.56 0.67 -6.41
C THR A 59 -19.21 -0.01 -6.53
N ALA A 60 -18.13 0.76 -6.68
CA ALA A 60 -16.78 0.23 -6.71
C ALA A 60 -16.25 -0.08 -5.28
N VAL A 61 -15.37 -1.04 -5.18
CA VAL A 61 -14.56 -1.23 -3.98
C VAL A 61 -13.42 -0.23 -4.01
N ASN A 62 -13.59 0.87 -3.29
CA ASN A 62 -12.55 1.88 -3.16
C ASN A 62 -11.64 1.54 -1.96
N VAL A 63 -10.34 1.53 -2.18
CA VAL A 63 -9.30 1.21 -1.21
C VAL A 63 -8.29 2.34 -1.16
N LEU A 64 -7.83 2.67 0.04
CA LEU A 64 -6.75 3.62 0.28
C LEU A 64 -5.52 2.87 0.78
N LEU A 65 -4.38 3.10 0.14
CA LEU A 65 -3.09 2.51 0.48
C LEU A 65 -2.07 3.62 0.69
N ILE A 66 -1.68 3.86 1.92
CA ILE A 66 -0.80 4.96 2.33
C ILE A 66 0.31 4.51 3.28
N ASP A 67 1.42 5.25 3.28
CA ASP A 67 2.53 5.02 4.20
C ASP A 67 2.13 5.40 5.63
N SER A 68 2.54 4.57 6.60
CA SER A 68 2.33 4.91 8.02
C SER A 68 3.33 5.95 8.54
N GLU A 69 4.48 6.10 7.86
CA GLU A 69 5.60 6.97 8.24
C GLU A 69 6.16 6.71 9.65
N GLY A 70 5.87 5.55 10.19
CA GLY A 70 6.32 5.12 11.50
C GLY A 70 5.75 3.76 11.83
N PRO A 71 6.12 3.18 12.97
CA PRO A 71 5.59 1.89 13.39
C PRO A 71 4.08 1.95 13.59
N ASP A 72 3.41 0.84 13.28
CA ASP A 72 1.99 0.69 13.55
C ASP A 72 1.76 0.48 15.06
N ASP A 73 1.25 1.52 15.71
CA ASP A 73 0.89 1.52 17.14
C ASP A 73 -0.58 1.12 17.38
N GLY A 74 -1.28 0.70 16.33
CA GLY A 74 -2.71 0.35 16.37
C GLY A 74 -3.66 1.56 16.34
N ARG A 75 -3.13 2.79 16.20
CA ARG A 75 -3.90 4.04 16.23
C ARG A 75 -3.75 4.87 14.96
N LEU A 76 -3.21 4.29 13.89
CA LEU A 76 -2.95 5.00 12.63
C LEU A 76 -4.23 5.58 12.03
N PHE A 77 -5.32 4.84 12.06
CA PHE A 77 -6.59 5.32 11.51
C PHE A 77 -7.10 6.55 12.27
N GLU A 78 -7.09 6.50 13.59
CA GLU A 78 -7.53 7.60 14.46
C GLU A 78 -6.63 8.83 14.29
N THR A 79 -5.34 8.62 14.12
CA THR A 79 -4.35 9.71 14.03
C THR A 79 -4.33 10.36 12.65
N ILE A 80 -4.48 9.57 11.57
CA ILE A 80 -4.28 10.04 10.19
C ILE A 80 -5.61 10.22 9.46
N CYS A 81 -6.51 9.26 9.55
CA CYS A 81 -7.74 9.23 8.75
C CYS A 81 -8.90 10.01 9.37
N GLN A 82 -9.09 9.93 10.67
CA GLN A 82 -10.19 10.65 11.33
C GLN A 82 -10.09 12.17 11.15
N PRO A 83 -8.91 12.82 11.32
CA PRO A 83 -8.78 14.25 11.05
C PRO A 83 -9.10 14.63 9.59
N GLN A 84 -8.94 13.70 8.67
CA GLN A 84 -9.28 13.86 7.25
C GLN A 84 -10.74 13.51 6.93
N GLN A 85 -11.59 13.34 7.95
CA GLN A 85 -13.01 13.04 7.80
C GLN A 85 -13.31 11.72 7.05
N ILE A 86 -12.46 10.71 7.21
CA ILE A 86 -12.76 9.35 6.77
C ILE A 86 -13.55 8.66 7.88
N ALA A 87 -14.76 8.20 7.54
CA ALA A 87 -15.64 7.55 8.50
C ALA A 87 -15.05 6.24 9.05
N GLU A 88 -15.26 5.96 10.32
CA GLU A 88 -14.82 4.73 11.00
C GLU A 88 -15.27 3.45 10.26
N ALA A 89 -16.46 3.47 9.66
CA ALA A 89 -16.98 2.37 8.85
C ALA A 89 -16.12 2.01 7.64
N LEU A 90 -15.19 2.89 7.24
CA LEU A 90 -14.27 2.68 6.13
C LEU A 90 -12.88 2.19 6.59
N LYS A 91 -12.70 1.91 7.87
CA LYS A 91 -11.41 1.47 8.42
C LYS A 91 -10.85 0.26 7.68
N ASP A 92 -11.69 -0.71 7.34
CA ASP A 92 -11.30 -1.93 6.60
C ASP A 92 -10.95 -1.67 5.12
N ARG A 93 -11.14 -0.45 4.65
CA ARG A 93 -10.77 -0.02 3.30
C ARG A 93 -9.45 0.75 3.26
N VAL A 94 -8.83 0.99 4.40
CA VAL A 94 -7.55 1.68 4.54
C VAL A 94 -6.47 0.68 4.91
N PHE A 95 -5.44 0.60 4.08
CA PHE A 95 -4.29 -0.28 4.26
C PHE A 95 -3.02 0.55 4.43
N TRP A 96 -2.14 0.07 5.27
CA TRP A 96 -0.92 0.77 5.65
C TRP A 96 0.30 0.07 5.05
N MET A 97 1.12 0.83 4.32
CA MET A 97 2.48 0.43 4.02
C MET A 97 3.32 0.79 5.25
N VAL A 98 3.56 -0.21 6.11
CA VAL A 98 4.19 0.03 7.42
C VAL A 98 5.62 0.47 7.25
N GLU A 99 5.90 1.53 7.84
CA GLU A 99 6.80 2.65 7.76
C GLU A 99 6.70 3.34 6.40
N CYS A 100 7.08 2.68 5.32
CA CYS A 100 6.96 3.18 3.97
C CYS A 100 6.93 2.02 2.96
N MET A 101 6.57 2.33 1.71
CA MET A 101 6.47 1.35 0.64
C MET A 101 7.79 0.61 0.40
N GLU A 102 8.90 1.30 0.52
CA GLU A 102 10.24 0.73 0.31
C GLU A 102 10.53 -0.41 1.29
N SER A 103 9.94 -0.40 2.48
CA SER A 103 10.07 -1.47 3.46
C SER A 103 9.49 -2.80 2.97
N TRP A 104 8.50 -2.76 2.08
CA TRP A 104 7.91 -3.96 1.48
C TRP A 104 8.90 -4.69 0.56
N PHE A 105 9.72 -3.94 -0.15
CA PHE A 105 10.77 -4.53 -1.00
C PHE A 105 11.82 -5.29 -0.18
N LEU A 106 12.03 -4.88 1.06
CA LEU A 106 12.95 -5.57 1.97
C LEU A 106 12.34 -6.84 2.59
N ALA A 107 11.04 -7.06 2.42
CA ALA A 107 10.36 -8.25 2.95
C ALA A 107 10.83 -9.54 2.24
N ASP A 108 11.18 -9.45 0.96
CA ASP A 108 11.73 -10.57 0.18
C ASP A 108 13.14 -10.24 -0.33
N VAL A 109 14.12 -10.44 0.54
CA VAL A 109 15.53 -10.19 0.26
C VAL A 109 16.04 -11.09 -0.86
N ASP A 110 15.54 -12.33 -0.96
CA ASP A 110 16.00 -13.28 -1.98
C ASP A 110 15.51 -12.86 -3.37
N ALA A 111 14.28 -12.41 -3.51
CA ALA A 111 13.77 -11.85 -4.77
C ALA A 111 14.55 -10.59 -5.19
N LEU A 112 14.85 -9.70 -4.24
CA LEU A 112 15.70 -8.53 -4.50
C LEU A 112 17.09 -8.92 -4.98
N CYS A 113 17.73 -9.89 -4.34
CA CYS A 113 19.06 -10.35 -4.71
C CYS A 113 19.08 -11.04 -6.08
N GLN A 114 18.01 -11.72 -6.47
CA GLN A 114 17.87 -12.28 -7.82
C GLN A 114 17.76 -11.19 -8.88
N HIS A 115 17.10 -10.08 -8.56
CA HIS A 115 16.89 -8.99 -9.51
C HIS A 115 18.11 -8.07 -9.65
N TYR A 116 18.76 -7.72 -8.54
CA TYR A 116 19.81 -6.69 -8.49
C TYR A 116 21.25 -7.20 -8.37
N ARG A 117 21.53 -8.50 -8.47
CA ARG A 117 22.86 -9.13 -8.38
C ARG A 117 23.40 -9.35 -6.95
N LYS A 118 24.51 -10.13 -6.88
CA LYS A 118 25.13 -10.63 -5.63
C LYS A 118 25.58 -9.54 -4.64
N ASP A 119 25.96 -8.37 -5.14
CA ASP A 119 26.52 -7.27 -4.32
C ASP A 119 25.52 -6.71 -3.32
N LEU A 120 24.25 -6.70 -3.69
CA LEU A 120 23.17 -6.23 -2.81
C LEU A 120 22.98 -7.12 -1.57
N ARG A 121 23.31 -8.40 -1.66
CA ARG A 121 23.12 -9.35 -0.54
C ARG A 121 23.99 -9.01 0.67
N GLU A 122 25.23 -8.54 0.46
CA GLU A 122 26.12 -8.15 1.54
C GLU A 122 25.68 -6.85 2.19
N GLU A 123 25.28 -5.86 1.39
CA GLU A 123 24.76 -4.59 1.88
C GLU A 123 23.48 -4.78 2.69
N LEU A 124 22.57 -5.63 2.21
CA LEU A 124 21.33 -5.93 2.92
C LEU A 124 21.54 -6.71 4.22
N ARG A 125 22.59 -7.55 4.29
CA ARG A 125 22.97 -8.24 5.53
C ARG A 125 23.50 -7.29 6.59
N ALA A 126 24.12 -6.18 6.19
CA ALA A 126 24.63 -5.14 7.08
C ALA A 126 23.51 -4.33 7.74
N ILE A 127 22.29 -4.34 7.18
CA ILE A 127 21.13 -3.69 7.79
C ILE A 127 20.66 -4.50 9.00
N PRO A 128 20.63 -3.92 10.22
CA PRO A 128 20.15 -4.60 11.41
C PRO A 128 18.74 -5.19 11.22
N LYS A 129 18.54 -6.43 11.66
CA LYS A 129 17.23 -7.12 11.53
C LYS A 129 16.07 -6.33 12.16
N SER A 130 16.34 -5.53 13.18
CA SER A 130 15.37 -4.64 13.82
C SER A 130 14.86 -3.52 12.91
N ARG A 131 15.61 -3.17 11.85
CA ARG A 131 15.21 -2.20 10.84
C ARG A 131 14.61 -2.82 9.59
N ARG A 132 14.76 -4.15 9.41
CA ARG A 132 14.21 -4.85 8.25
C ARG A 132 12.73 -5.16 8.37
N PHE A 133 12.27 -5.41 9.62
CA PHE A 133 10.88 -5.79 9.88
C PHE A 133 10.45 -5.17 11.22
N PRO A 134 9.48 -4.28 11.24
CA PRO A 134 8.83 -3.91 12.48
C PRO A 134 8.23 -5.20 13.08
N ARG A 135 8.58 -5.53 14.32
CA ARG A 135 7.99 -6.67 15.01
C ARG A 135 6.49 -6.41 15.13
N ARG A 136 5.68 -7.24 14.50
CA ARG A 136 4.26 -7.33 14.84
C ARG A 136 4.19 -7.78 16.30
N THR A 137 3.86 -6.87 17.17
CA THR A 137 3.30 -7.22 18.48
C THR A 137 1.85 -7.57 18.25
N TYR A 138 1.55 -8.88 18.37
CA TYR A 138 0.17 -9.37 18.42
C TYR A 138 -0.43 -9.05 19.77
#